data_6721b1fa2a1676715c0f5c41a8c9f883
#
_entry.id   6721b1fa2a1676715c0f5c41a8c9f883
#
_cell.length_a   1.000
_cell.length_b   1.000
_cell.length_c   1.000
_cell.angle_alpha   90.00
_cell.angle_beta   90.00
_cell.angle_gamma   90.00
#
_symmetry.space_group_name_H-M   'P 1'
#
loop_
_entity.id
_entity.type
_entity.pdbx_description
1 polymer ?
#
loop_
_entity_poly.entity_id
_entity_poly.type
_entity_poly.pdbx_seq_one_letter_code
_entity_poly.pdbx_strand_id
1 'polypeptide(L)'
;MFVRLLKIAAPALVLACSLTPLFGAETEEKTVSLSTQDGWALSAVYRPASSQDKTVVLLHDLNKKKEDFSSFKADLARAGFGYLALDLRGYGQSTGGGEAKTFAKEGVDNQFNKMTRDVDAAMKFLQKKGVTPTETVLLGAGLGANVAAKSASFWPDVSALALISPTTNNRDVLSIPAMRLYKGDVLIAAGAADKKMFLEASVIRNVSFLSAGEGKVTFLTAYDLTSHEMLDKYLRPALIQWLKTPHKPEVLPDPKLTPDPIPSDGALVAPSQTEEALVPSVL
;
A
#
# COMPACT_ATOMS: atom_id res chain seq x y z
N MET A 1 69.60 -59.56 -23.96
CA MET A 1 68.17 -59.75 -23.60
C MET A 1 67.65 -58.44 -23.04
N PHE A 2 67.06 -57.60 -23.94
CA PHE A 2 66.62 -56.23 -23.61
C PHE A 2 65.13 -56.23 -23.30
N VAL A 3 64.72 -55.91 -22.08
CA VAL A 3 63.35 -55.74 -21.70
C VAL A 3 62.97 -54.27 -21.94
N ARG A 4 61.99 -54.01 -22.86
CA ARG A 4 61.40 -52.70 -23.11
C ARG A 4 60.30 -52.51 -22.16
N LEU A 5 60.42 -51.45 -21.23
CA LEU A 5 59.29 -50.95 -20.44
C LEU A 5 58.36 -50.10 -21.29
N LEU A 6 57.11 -50.53 -21.37
CA LEU A 6 56.05 -49.84 -22.03
C LEU A 6 55.44 -48.83 -21.03
N LYS A 7 55.58 -47.51 -21.27
CA LYS A 7 54.93 -46.46 -20.48
C LYS A 7 53.46 -46.30 -20.96
N ILE A 8 52.50 -46.69 -20.13
CA ILE A 8 51.10 -46.43 -20.34
C ILE A 8 50.81 -45.02 -19.81
N ALA A 9 50.45 -44.09 -20.71
CA ALA A 9 49.97 -42.78 -20.37
C ALA A 9 48.45 -42.88 -20.11
N ALA A 10 48.01 -42.53 -18.89
CA ALA A 10 46.59 -42.40 -18.53
C ALA A 10 46.05 -41.08 -19.07
N PRO A 11 44.89 -41.04 -19.72
CA PRO A 11 44.25 -39.80 -20.12
C PRO A 11 43.68 -39.08 -18.88
N ALA A 12 44.09 -37.85 -18.66
CA ALA A 12 43.50 -36.95 -17.68
C ALA A 12 42.08 -36.54 -18.16
N LEU A 13 41.05 -37.02 -17.47
CA LEU A 13 39.68 -36.61 -17.70
C LEU A 13 39.50 -35.20 -17.14
N VAL A 14 39.54 -34.17 -17.97
CA VAL A 14 39.22 -32.79 -17.60
C VAL A 14 37.70 -32.71 -17.49
N LEU A 15 37.20 -32.73 -16.23
CA LEU A 15 35.82 -32.47 -15.91
C LEU A 15 35.56 -30.95 -16.11
N ALA A 16 35.09 -30.57 -17.31
CA ALA A 16 34.64 -29.21 -17.56
C ALA A 16 33.33 -28.96 -16.76
N CYS A 17 33.51 -28.39 -15.57
CA CYS A 17 32.38 -27.84 -14.78
C CYS A 17 31.82 -26.63 -15.55
N SER A 18 30.79 -26.85 -16.38
CA SER A 18 30.04 -25.76 -16.99
C SER A 18 29.34 -25.00 -15.90
N LEU A 19 29.89 -23.86 -15.46
CA LEU A 19 29.22 -22.83 -14.72
C LEU A 19 28.14 -22.26 -15.63
N THR A 20 26.93 -22.82 -15.54
CA THR A 20 25.75 -22.13 -16.04
C THR A 20 25.64 -20.84 -15.27
N PRO A 21 25.64 -19.66 -15.94
CA PRO A 21 25.36 -18.43 -15.24
C PRO A 21 23.98 -18.59 -14.60
N LEU A 22 23.92 -18.52 -13.28
CA LEU A 22 22.67 -18.33 -12.56
C LEU A 22 22.14 -17.00 -13.10
N PHE A 23 21.19 -17.06 -14.01
CA PHE A 23 20.47 -15.86 -14.47
C PHE A 23 19.86 -15.23 -13.22
N GLY A 24 20.50 -14.20 -12.71
CA GLY A 24 19.93 -13.35 -11.68
C GLY A 24 18.58 -12.88 -12.17
N ALA A 25 17.53 -13.18 -11.43
CA ALA A 25 16.19 -12.74 -11.75
C ALA A 25 16.25 -11.24 -12.10
N GLU A 26 15.67 -10.86 -13.24
CA GLU A 26 15.69 -9.50 -13.77
C GLU A 26 15.00 -8.57 -12.76
N THR A 27 15.76 -7.94 -11.88
CA THR A 27 15.27 -7.08 -10.80
C THR A 27 15.20 -5.60 -11.22
N GLU A 28 15.34 -5.33 -12.50
CA GLU A 28 15.35 -3.98 -13.05
C GLU A 28 13.92 -3.41 -13.21
N GLU A 29 13.78 -2.13 -12.89
CA GLU A 29 12.53 -1.36 -13.11
C GLU A 29 12.28 -1.16 -14.61
N LYS A 30 11.05 -1.44 -15.08
CA LYS A 30 10.65 -1.27 -16.47
C LYS A 30 9.34 -0.50 -16.60
N THR A 31 9.29 0.44 -17.53
CA THR A 31 8.02 1.06 -17.93
C THR A 31 7.22 0.05 -18.77
N VAL A 32 5.95 -0.12 -18.43
CA VAL A 32 5.03 -1.04 -19.09
C VAL A 32 3.73 -0.32 -19.43
N SER A 33 3.06 -0.76 -20.49
CA SER A 33 1.72 -0.32 -20.85
C SER A 33 0.70 -1.40 -20.51
N LEU A 34 -0.40 -1.00 -19.87
CA LEU A 34 -1.51 -1.87 -19.54
C LEU A 34 -2.74 -1.42 -20.33
N SER A 35 -3.61 -2.36 -20.68
CA SER A 35 -4.89 -2.06 -21.33
C SER A 35 -6.03 -2.48 -20.43
N THR A 36 -6.94 -1.57 -20.13
CA THR A 36 -8.16 -1.87 -19.37
C THR A 36 -9.21 -2.53 -20.25
N GLN A 37 -10.19 -3.17 -19.62
CA GLN A 37 -11.31 -3.81 -20.34
C GLN A 37 -12.12 -2.80 -21.19
N ASP A 38 -12.20 -1.55 -20.78
CA ASP A 38 -12.88 -0.46 -21.49
C ASP A 38 -11.96 0.31 -22.45
N GLY A 39 -10.79 -0.28 -22.81
CA GLY A 39 -9.90 0.23 -23.85
C GLY A 39 -8.99 1.38 -23.44
N TRP A 40 -8.88 1.69 -22.14
CA TRP A 40 -7.95 2.71 -21.67
C TRP A 40 -6.51 2.19 -21.64
N ALA A 41 -5.59 2.91 -22.26
CA ALA A 41 -4.17 2.63 -22.16
C ALA A 41 -3.57 3.30 -20.91
N LEU A 42 -2.96 2.50 -20.04
CA LEU A 42 -2.34 2.98 -18.80
C LEU A 42 -0.82 2.85 -18.88
N SER A 43 -0.11 3.83 -18.37
CA SER A 43 1.33 3.78 -18.13
C SER A 43 1.59 3.30 -16.71
N ALA A 44 2.50 2.38 -16.56
CA ALA A 44 2.92 1.88 -15.26
C ALA A 44 4.43 1.62 -15.24
N VAL A 45 4.99 1.52 -14.05
CA VAL A 45 6.37 1.11 -13.81
C VAL A 45 6.34 -0.15 -12.98
N TYR A 46 6.94 -1.23 -13.50
CA TYR A 46 7.00 -2.54 -12.88
C TYR A 46 8.42 -2.92 -12.49
N ARG A 47 8.58 -3.47 -11.31
CA ARG A 47 9.78 -4.15 -10.83
C ARG A 47 9.37 -5.47 -10.19
N PRO A 48 9.94 -6.62 -10.58
CA PRO A 48 9.67 -7.89 -9.91
C PRO A 48 10.28 -7.90 -8.50
N ALA A 49 9.72 -8.71 -7.62
CA ALA A 49 10.27 -8.97 -6.31
C ALA A 49 11.62 -9.71 -6.41
N SER A 50 12.52 -9.49 -5.45
CA SER A 50 13.86 -10.11 -5.43
C SER A 50 14.08 -11.05 -4.24
N SER A 51 13.55 -10.71 -3.06
CA SER A 51 13.73 -11.50 -1.84
C SER A 51 12.46 -11.60 -0.97
N GLN A 52 11.41 -10.90 -1.36
CA GLN A 52 10.08 -10.98 -0.74
C GLN A 52 9.11 -11.55 -1.76
N ASP A 53 8.15 -12.35 -1.28
CA ASP A 53 7.14 -12.96 -2.17
C ASP A 53 6.03 -11.98 -2.57
N LYS A 54 6.06 -10.73 -2.07
CA LYS A 54 4.98 -9.74 -2.27
C LYS A 54 5.35 -8.69 -3.30
N THR A 55 4.34 -8.33 -4.10
CA THR A 55 4.34 -7.21 -5.03
C THR A 55 3.31 -6.17 -4.63
N VAL A 56 3.72 -4.90 -4.55
CA VAL A 56 2.86 -3.79 -4.12
C VAL A 56 2.37 -3.02 -5.33
N VAL A 57 1.05 -2.96 -5.53
CA VAL A 57 0.40 -2.08 -6.51
C VAL A 57 0.23 -0.71 -5.87
N LEU A 58 0.82 0.33 -6.48
CA LEU A 58 0.85 1.70 -5.96
C LEU A 58 -0.14 2.58 -6.73
N LEU A 59 -1.11 3.16 -6.03
CA LEU A 59 -2.20 3.96 -6.56
C LEU A 59 -2.13 5.38 -5.97
N HIS A 60 -1.84 6.36 -6.81
CA HIS A 60 -1.61 7.75 -6.40
C HIS A 60 -2.91 8.52 -6.07
N ASP A 61 -2.78 9.65 -5.41
CA ASP A 61 -3.88 10.56 -5.09
C ASP A 61 -4.26 11.46 -6.28
N LEU A 62 -5.32 12.25 -6.09
CA LEU A 62 -5.76 13.32 -7.00
C LEU A 62 -4.57 14.24 -7.35
N ASN A 63 -4.46 14.60 -8.61
CA ASN A 63 -3.42 15.49 -9.15
C ASN A 63 -1.97 15.01 -8.90
N LYS A 64 -1.82 13.71 -8.61
CA LYS A 64 -0.55 13.00 -8.46
C LYS A 64 -0.34 12.03 -9.61
N LYS A 65 0.79 11.34 -9.62
CA LYS A 65 1.18 10.36 -10.64
C LYS A 65 2.12 9.31 -10.04
N LYS A 66 2.46 8.27 -10.79
CA LYS A 66 3.31 7.17 -10.32
C LYS A 66 4.71 7.62 -9.84
N GLU A 67 5.22 8.74 -10.34
CA GLU A 67 6.51 9.29 -9.94
C GLU A 67 6.49 9.85 -8.51
N ASP A 68 5.33 10.23 -7.98
CA ASP A 68 5.20 10.69 -6.58
C ASP A 68 5.55 9.58 -5.57
N PHE A 69 5.59 8.32 -5.99
CA PHE A 69 6.07 7.20 -5.18
C PHE A 69 7.58 6.92 -5.31
N SER A 70 8.36 7.77 -5.98
CA SER A 70 9.77 7.46 -6.32
C SER A 70 10.61 7.08 -5.10
N SER A 71 10.52 7.82 -4.00
CA SER A 71 11.22 7.51 -2.76
C SER A 71 10.75 6.19 -2.15
N PHE A 72 9.44 5.94 -2.14
CA PHE A 72 8.90 4.71 -1.58
C PHE A 72 9.19 3.48 -2.46
N LYS A 73 9.19 3.62 -3.79
CA LYS A 73 9.64 2.57 -4.72
C LYS A 73 11.09 2.15 -4.44
N ALA A 74 11.97 3.13 -4.17
CA ALA A 74 13.36 2.83 -3.81
C ALA A 74 13.46 2.06 -2.47
N ASP A 75 12.61 2.39 -1.49
CA ASP A 75 12.56 1.66 -0.22
C ASP A 75 12.02 0.23 -0.39
N LEU A 76 10.96 0.04 -1.21
CA LEU A 76 10.42 -1.28 -1.57
C LEU A 76 11.49 -2.14 -2.26
N ALA A 77 12.19 -1.57 -3.25
CA ALA A 77 13.26 -2.26 -3.98
C ALA A 77 14.39 -2.70 -3.04
N ARG A 78 14.82 -1.81 -2.14
CA ARG A 78 15.87 -2.10 -1.14
C ARG A 78 15.42 -3.18 -0.15
N ALA A 79 14.15 -3.22 0.19
CA ALA A 79 13.56 -4.23 1.05
C ALA A 79 13.26 -5.56 0.33
N GLY A 80 13.45 -5.64 -0.99
CA GLY A 80 13.27 -6.84 -1.79
C GLY A 80 11.85 -7.08 -2.31
N PHE A 81 10.92 -6.13 -2.12
CA PHE A 81 9.56 -6.19 -2.65
C PHE A 81 9.52 -5.88 -4.14
N GLY A 82 8.60 -6.55 -4.85
CA GLY A 82 8.16 -6.10 -6.16
C GLY A 82 7.19 -4.93 -6.05
N TYR A 83 7.04 -4.18 -7.14
CA TYR A 83 6.00 -3.16 -7.23
C TYR A 83 5.50 -2.94 -8.65
N LEU A 84 4.28 -2.44 -8.74
CA LEU A 84 3.65 -1.94 -9.95
C LEU A 84 3.02 -0.57 -9.64
N ALA A 85 3.68 0.52 -10.02
CA ALA A 85 3.19 1.87 -9.81
C ALA A 85 2.45 2.34 -11.07
N LEU A 86 1.17 2.70 -10.94
CA LEU A 86 0.32 3.12 -12.06
C LEU A 86 0.16 4.64 -12.11
N ASP A 87 0.12 5.17 -13.33
CA ASP A 87 -0.69 6.36 -13.57
C ASP A 87 -2.14 5.91 -13.74
N LEU A 88 -3.01 6.29 -12.82
CA LEU A 88 -4.45 6.04 -12.95
C LEU A 88 -4.98 6.78 -14.18
N ARG A 89 -6.09 6.29 -14.76
CA ARG A 89 -6.71 6.93 -15.93
C ARG A 89 -6.89 8.43 -15.75
N GLY A 90 -6.55 9.20 -16.77
CA GLY A 90 -6.64 10.66 -16.77
C GLY A 90 -5.46 11.37 -16.12
N TYR A 91 -4.48 10.66 -15.58
CA TYR A 91 -3.29 11.23 -14.92
C TYR A 91 -1.99 10.79 -15.61
N GLY A 92 -0.93 11.55 -15.37
CA GLY A 92 0.41 11.26 -15.83
C GLY A 92 0.45 10.96 -17.34
N GLN A 93 0.91 9.76 -17.69
CA GLN A 93 0.96 9.29 -19.08
C GLN A 93 -0.28 8.45 -19.49
N SER A 94 -1.30 8.33 -18.62
CA SER A 94 -2.53 7.58 -18.86
C SER A 94 -3.69 8.47 -19.31
N THR A 95 -3.44 9.41 -20.21
CA THR A 95 -4.41 10.45 -20.64
C THR A 95 -5.04 10.19 -22.01
N GLY A 96 -4.76 9.04 -22.65
CA GLY A 96 -5.23 8.73 -24.00
C GLY A 96 -6.75 8.76 -24.19
N GLY A 97 -7.53 8.52 -23.12
CA GLY A 97 -9.00 8.62 -23.11
C GLY A 97 -9.55 9.93 -22.51
N GLY A 98 -8.69 10.91 -22.18
CA GLY A 98 -9.05 12.18 -21.57
C GLY A 98 -8.27 12.47 -20.29
N GLU A 99 -8.31 13.71 -19.84
CA GLU A 99 -7.64 14.16 -18.61
C GLU A 99 -8.62 14.16 -17.42
N ALA A 100 -8.14 13.79 -16.23
CA ALA A 100 -8.94 13.70 -15.02
C ALA A 100 -9.66 15.00 -14.63
N LYS A 101 -9.10 16.15 -14.99
CA LYS A 101 -9.74 17.46 -14.79
C LYS A 101 -11.07 17.63 -15.54
N THR A 102 -11.30 16.84 -16.62
CA THR A 102 -12.53 16.86 -17.41
C THR A 102 -13.55 15.83 -16.96
N PHE A 103 -13.21 14.95 -16.01
CA PHE A 103 -14.11 13.90 -15.53
C PHE A 103 -15.26 14.50 -14.70
N ALA A 104 -16.45 13.91 -14.85
CA ALA A 104 -17.56 14.20 -13.94
C ALA A 104 -17.12 13.89 -12.50
N LYS A 105 -17.35 14.83 -11.59
CA LYS A 105 -16.92 14.69 -10.20
C LYS A 105 -17.84 13.79 -9.38
N GLU A 106 -19.04 13.55 -9.88
CA GLU A 106 -20.12 12.79 -9.25
C GLU A 106 -20.77 11.84 -10.26
N GLY A 107 -21.47 10.84 -9.76
CA GLY A 107 -22.17 9.84 -10.54
C GLY A 107 -21.47 8.49 -10.54
N VAL A 108 -22.26 7.42 -10.39
CA VAL A 108 -21.75 6.04 -10.27
C VAL A 108 -20.95 5.56 -11.49
N ASP A 109 -21.20 6.14 -12.66
CA ASP A 109 -20.52 5.82 -13.92
C ASP A 109 -19.36 6.78 -14.25
N ASN A 110 -18.98 7.67 -13.33
CA ASN A 110 -17.88 8.59 -13.57
C ASN A 110 -16.55 7.84 -13.76
N GLN A 111 -15.57 8.50 -14.37
CA GLN A 111 -14.27 7.88 -14.66
C GLN A 111 -13.47 7.56 -13.40
N PHE A 112 -13.69 8.25 -12.28
CA PHE A 112 -13.05 7.93 -11.00
C PHE A 112 -13.52 6.57 -10.48
N ASN A 113 -14.82 6.26 -10.58
CA ASN A 113 -15.34 4.93 -10.24
C ASN A 113 -14.79 3.82 -11.14
N LYS A 114 -14.54 4.13 -12.41
CA LYS A 114 -13.97 3.18 -13.38
C LYS A 114 -12.49 2.90 -13.15
N MET A 115 -11.79 3.61 -12.24
CA MET A 115 -10.39 3.32 -11.86
C MET A 115 -10.22 1.94 -11.24
N THR A 116 -11.28 1.29 -10.76
CA THR A 116 -11.23 -0.14 -10.39
C THR A 116 -10.86 -1.04 -11.57
N ARG A 117 -11.16 -0.63 -12.82
CA ARG A 117 -10.72 -1.34 -14.04
C ARG A 117 -9.23 -1.15 -14.30
N ASP A 118 -8.63 -0.06 -13.82
CA ASP A 118 -7.19 0.17 -13.89
C ASP A 118 -6.47 -0.81 -12.97
N VAL A 119 -7.00 -1.01 -11.76
CA VAL A 119 -6.51 -2.04 -10.83
C VAL A 119 -6.71 -3.44 -11.41
N ASP A 120 -7.86 -3.73 -12.04
CA ASP A 120 -8.09 -5.00 -12.71
C ASP A 120 -7.04 -5.28 -13.80
N ALA A 121 -6.70 -4.28 -14.62
CA ALA A 121 -5.64 -4.40 -15.62
C ALA A 121 -4.26 -4.64 -14.97
N ALA A 122 -3.97 -3.98 -13.85
CA ALA A 122 -2.75 -4.20 -13.07
C ALA A 122 -2.68 -5.63 -12.52
N MET A 123 -3.75 -6.12 -11.91
CA MET A 123 -3.82 -7.48 -11.37
C MET A 123 -3.66 -8.54 -12.46
N LYS A 124 -4.32 -8.37 -13.60
CA LYS A 124 -4.18 -9.26 -14.76
C LYS A 124 -2.75 -9.24 -15.34
N PHE A 125 -2.09 -8.08 -15.33
CA PHE A 125 -0.68 -7.99 -15.72
C PHE A 125 0.20 -8.77 -14.75
N LEU A 126 0.01 -8.61 -13.44
CA LEU A 126 0.77 -9.32 -12.41
C LEU A 126 0.57 -10.84 -12.52
N GLN A 127 -0.66 -11.31 -12.74
CA GLN A 127 -0.94 -12.73 -12.98
C GLN A 127 -0.17 -13.28 -14.19
N LYS A 128 -0.07 -12.52 -15.29
CA LYS A 128 0.76 -12.90 -16.45
C LYS A 128 2.26 -12.94 -16.14
N LYS A 129 2.70 -12.27 -15.07
CA LYS A 129 4.07 -12.31 -14.53
C LYS A 129 4.28 -13.41 -13.50
N GLY A 130 3.25 -14.23 -13.22
CA GLY A 130 3.29 -15.30 -12.23
C GLY A 130 3.01 -14.84 -10.79
N VAL A 131 2.64 -13.56 -10.57
CA VAL A 131 2.28 -13.04 -9.24
C VAL A 131 0.81 -13.29 -8.99
N THR A 132 0.49 -13.98 -7.90
CA THR A 132 -0.88 -14.31 -7.50
C THR A 132 -1.53 -13.17 -6.71
N PRO A 133 -2.87 -13.12 -6.60
CA PRO A 133 -3.54 -12.15 -5.73
C PRO A 133 -3.06 -12.22 -4.26
N THR A 134 -2.80 -13.43 -3.75
CA THR A 134 -2.31 -13.63 -2.37
C THR A 134 -0.88 -13.13 -2.14
N GLU A 135 -0.13 -12.87 -3.19
CA GLU A 135 1.19 -12.23 -3.17
C GLU A 135 1.10 -10.72 -3.47
N THR A 136 -0.09 -10.19 -3.71
CA THR A 136 -0.30 -8.79 -4.08
C THR A 136 -0.85 -7.98 -2.91
N VAL A 137 -0.25 -6.82 -2.68
CA VAL A 137 -0.75 -5.78 -1.76
C VAL A 137 -1.25 -4.59 -2.58
N LEU A 138 -2.44 -4.08 -2.29
CA LEU A 138 -2.92 -2.82 -2.85
C LEU A 138 -2.59 -1.68 -1.88
N LEU A 139 -1.75 -0.74 -2.30
CA LEU A 139 -1.42 0.45 -1.54
C LEU A 139 -1.91 1.68 -2.29
N GLY A 140 -2.71 2.50 -1.63
CA GLY A 140 -3.21 3.72 -2.22
C GLY A 140 -3.14 4.91 -1.26
N ALA A 141 -3.02 6.11 -1.85
CA ALA A 141 -3.07 7.37 -1.14
C ALA A 141 -4.26 8.21 -1.63
N GLY A 142 -5.00 8.84 -0.74
CA GLY A 142 -6.16 9.67 -1.04
C GLY A 142 -7.20 8.98 -1.93
N LEU A 143 -7.41 9.48 -3.15
CA LEU A 143 -8.27 8.81 -4.14
C LEU A 143 -7.80 7.38 -4.40
N GLY A 144 -6.49 7.16 -4.55
CA GLY A 144 -5.92 5.83 -4.75
C GLY A 144 -6.23 4.87 -3.61
N ALA A 145 -6.35 5.36 -2.36
CA ALA A 145 -6.76 4.56 -1.22
C ALA A 145 -8.23 4.09 -1.34
N ASN A 146 -9.12 4.98 -1.78
CA ASN A 146 -10.50 4.61 -2.05
C ASN A 146 -10.61 3.61 -3.21
N VAL A 147 -9.82 3.81 -4.27
CA VAL A 147 -9.75 2.86 -5.41
C VAL A 147 -9.23 1.51 -4.95
N ALA A 148 -8.15 1.45 -4.14
CA ALA A 148 -7.62 0.22 -3.57
C ALA A 148 -8.68 -0.52 -2.74
N ALA A 149 -9.32 0.19 -1.80
CA ALA A 149 -10.39 -0.36 -0.96
C ALA A 149 -11.53 -0.92 -1.82
N LYS A 150 -12.06 -0.14 -2.77
CA LYS A 150 -13.15 -0.59 -3.65
C LYS A 150 -12.74 -1.79 -4.51
N SER A 151 -11.50 -1.83 -4.99
CA SER A 151 -11.00 -2.92 -5.82
C SER A 151 -10.91 -4.26 -5.08
N ALA A 152 -10.77 -4.24 -3.75
CA ALA A 152 -10.80 -5.46 -2.94
C ALA A 152 -12.13 -6.22 -3.03
N SER A 153 -13.24 -5.56 -3.42
CA SER A 153 -14.50 -6.26 -3.70
C SER A 153 -14.43 -7.16 -4.94
N PHE A 154 -13.55 -6.87 -5.88
CA PHE A 154 -13.33 -7.64 -7.11
C PHE A 154 -12.14 -8.59 -6.99
N TRP A 155 -11.24 -8.30 -6.07
CA TRP A 155 -10.02 -9.05 -5.77
C TRP A 155 -9.93 -9.35 -4.27
N PRO A 156 -10.85 -10.16 -3.72
CA PRO A 156 -10.93 -10.39 -2.27
C PRO A 156 -9.73 -11.14 -1.70
N ASP A 157 -8.97 -11.84 -2.55
CA ASP A 157 -7.81 -12.64 -2.18
C ASP A 157 -6.49 -11.86 -2.18
N VAL A 158 -6.51 -10.52 -2.44
CA VAL A 158 -5.28 -9.73 -2.25
C VAL A 158 -4.82 -9.84 -0.80
N SER A 159 -3.49 -9.98 -0.62
CA SER A 159 -2.94 -10.33 0.69
C SER A 159 -3.19 -9.25 1.75
N ALA A 160 -3.17 -7.97 1.34
CA ALA A 160 -3.36 -6.85 2.26
C ALA A 160 -3.74 -5.56 1.54
N LEU A 161 -4.31 -4.62 2.29
CA LEU A 161 -4.61 -3.25 1.88
C LEU A 161 -3.81 -2.27 2.74
N ALA A 162 -3.09 -1.33 2.11
CA ALA A 162 -2.49 -0.19 2.80
C ALA A 162 -3.14 1.11 2.30
N LEU A 163 -3.95 1.72 3.15
CA LEU A 163 -4.80 2.85 2.82
C LEU A 163 -4.27 4.11 3.52
N ILE A 164 -3.64 5.00 2.76
CA ILE A 164 -3.11 6.26 3.28
C ILE A 164 -4.14 7.34 3.03
N SER A 165 -4.66 7.93 4.10
CA SER A 165 -5.68 8.99 4.05
C SER A 165 -6.94 8.60 3.25
N PRO A 166 -7.50 7.39 3.51
CA PRO A 166 -8.74 7.01 2.87
C PRO A 166 -9.90 7.88 3.36
N THR A 167 -10.88 8.09 2.51
CA THR A 167 -12.14 8.75 2.86
C THR A 167 -13.32 7.81 2.63
N THR A 168 -14.45 8.10 3.26
CA THR A 168 -15.68 7.30 3.06
C THR A 168 -16.20 7.42 1.63
N ASN A 169 -16.02 8.62 1.04
CA ASN A 169 -16.36 8.93 -0.34
C ASN A 169 -15.35 9.90 -0.96
N ASN A 170 -14.71 9.52 -2.05
CA ASN A 170 -13.85 10.37 -2.85
C ASN A 170 -14.29 10.29 -4.32
N ARG A 171 -14.90 11.35 -4.86
CA ARG A 171 -15.42 11.37 -6.24
C ARG A 171 -16.39 10.20 -6.54
N ASP A 172 -17.25 9.87 -5.60
CA ASP A 172 -18.16 8.72 -5.60
C ASP A 172 -17.48 7.34 -5.60
N VAL A 173 -16.16 7.29 -5.38
CA VAL A 173 -15.46 6.05 -5.07
C VAL A 173 -15.65 5.76 -3.58
N LEU A 174 -16.63 4.92 -3.27
CA LEU A 174 -16.99 4.55 -1.90
C LEU A 174 -16.06 3.45 -1.38
N SER A 175 -15.49 3.64 -0.18
CA SER A 175 -14.64 2.64 0.48
C SER A 175 -15.42 1.69 1.39
N ILE A 176 -16.42 2.18 2.12
CA ILE A 176 -17.14 1.45 3.17
C ILE A 176 -17.77 0.13 2.68
N PRO A 177 -18.45 0.06 1.52
CA PRO A 177 -19.06 -1.21 1.07
C PRO A 177 -18.05 -2.35 0.93
N ALA A 178 -16.88 -2.04 0.36
CA ALA A 178 -15.80 -3.02 0.20
C ALA A 178 -15.18 -3.42 1.54
N MET A 179 -14.91 -2.45 2.41
CA MET A 179 -14.28 -2.70 3.72
C MET A 179 -15.15 -3.53 4.66
N ARG A 180 -16.49 -3.55 4.47
CA ARG A 180 -17.39 -4.47 5.18
C ARG A 180 -17.22 -5.94 4.78
N LEU A 181 -16.65 -6.21 3.63
CA LEU A 181 -16.50 -7.55 3.07
C LEU A 181 -15.07 -8.06 3.15
N TYR A 182 -14.08 -7.18 3.09
CA TYR A 182 -12.68 -7.56 3.07
C TYR A 182 -12.25 -8.19 4.41
N LYS A 183 -11.51 -9.30 4.34
CA LYS A 183 -11.09 -10.12 5.49
C LYS A 183 -9.58 -10.23 5.67
N GLY A 184 -8.81 -9.63 4.75
CA GLY A 184 -7.35 -9.60 4.81
C GLY A 184 -6.80 -8.56 5.77
N ASP A 185 -5.48 -8.43 5.81
CA ASP A 185 -4.79 -7.44 6.62
C ASP A 185 -4.98 -6.02 6.07
N VAL A 186 -5.24 -5.07 6.95
CA VAL A 186 -5.49 -3.67 6.58
C VAL A 186 -4.60 -2.74 7.40
N LEU A 187 -3.81 -1.93 6.73
CA LEU A 187 -3.19 -0.76 7.34
C LEU A 187 -3.95 0.49 6.90
N ILE A 188 -4.32 1.32 7.85
CA ILE A 188 -4.92 2.63 7.61
C ILE A 188 -4.03 3.68 8.25
N ALA A 189 -3.69 4.72 7.51
CA ALA A 189 -2.89 5.82 8.02
C ALA A 189 -3.58 7.16 7.73
N ALA A 190 -3.64 8.06 8.72
CA ALA A 190 -4.20 9.40 8.56
C ALA A 190 -3.52 10.40 9.48
N GLY A 191 -3.21 11.59 8.97
CA GLY A 191 -2.68 12.70 9.75
C GLY A 191 -3.78 13.38 10.57
N ALA A 192 -3.57 13.57 11.85
CA ALA A 192 -4.56 14.15 12.76
C ALA A 192 -4.69 15.67 12.61
N ALA A 193 -3.74 16.35 11.97
CA ALA A 193 -3.86 17.75 11.62
C ALA A 193 -5.00 18.02 10.62
N ASP A 194 -5.37 17.04 9.79
CA ASP A 194 -6.57 17.08 8.95
C ASP A 194 -7.72 16.35 9.65
N LYS A 195 -8.47 17.08 10.46
CA LYS A 195 -9.57 16.53 11.31
C LYS A 195 -10.59 15.74 10.50
N LYS A 196 -10.98 16.22 9.30
CA LYS A 196 -12.01 15.57 8.49
C LYS A 196 -11.50 14.21 7.98
N MET A 197 -10.33 14.19 7.36
CA MET A 197 -9.75 12.95 6.85
C MET A 197 -9.44 11.96 7.96
N PHE A 198 -8.98 12.44 9.12
CA PHE A 198 -8.76 11.59 10.29
C PHE A 198 -10.05 10.92 10.79
N LEU A 199 -11.15 11.67 10.87
CA LEU A 199 -12.45 11.13 11.28
C LEU A 199 -12.95 10.09 10.27
N GLU A 200 -12.88 10.37 8.98
CA GLU A 200 -13.29 9.43 7.93
C GLU A 200 -12.44 8.15 7.93
N ALA A 201 -11.13 8.27 8.08
CA ALA A 201 -10.21 7.12 8.23
C ALA A 201 -10.53 6.30 9.48
N SER A 202 -10.92 6.96 10.59
CA SER A 202 -11.34 6.29 11.83
C SER A 202 -12.63 5.49 11.65
N VAL A 203 -13.58 5.99 10.85
CA VAL A 203 -14.79 5.24 10.48
C VAL A 203 -14.42 3.99 9.68
N ILE A 204 -13.54 4.12 8.68
CA ILE A 204 -13.07 2.98 7.87
C ILE A 204 -12.34 1.96 8.74
N ARG A 205 -11.49 2.40 9.68
CA ARG A 205 -10.86 1.52 10.68
C ARG A 205 -11.88 0.68 11.45
N ASN A 206 -12.90 1.34 12.01
CA ASN A 206 -13.93 0.66 12.79
C ASN A 206 -14.70 -0.37 11.96
N VAL A 207 -15.03 -0.04 10.73
CA VAL A 207 -15.66 -0.98 9.79
C VAL A 207 -14.74 -2.16 9.50
N SER A 208 -13.43 -1.92 9.31
CA SER A 208 -12.44 -2.97 9.09
C SER A 208 -12.28 -3.88 10.32
N PHE A 209 -12.31 -3.34 11.54
CA PHE A 209 -12.30 -4.14 12.77
C PHE A 209 -13.48 -5.11 12.83
N LEU A 210 -14.68 -4.64 12.46
CA LEU A 210 -15.87 -5.47 12.45
C LEU A 210 -15.84 -6.56 11.37
N SER A 211 -15.16 -6.30 10.25
CA SER A 211 -15.12 -7.23 9.11
C SER A 211 -13.96 -8.22 9.19
N ALA A 212 -12.73 -7.74 9.38
CA ALA A 212 -11.51 -8.53 9.33
C ALA A 212 -11.06 -9.02 10.73
N GLY A 213 -11.51 -8.36 11.79
CA GLY A 213 -11.06 -8.58 13.17
C GLY A 213 -9.95 -7.62 13.57
N GLU A 214 -9.91 -7.28 14.86
CA GLU A 214 -8.99 -6.27 15.41
C GLU A 214 -7.52 -6.61 15.15
N GLY A 215 -7.15 -7.89 15.25
CA GLY A 215 -5.77 -8.37 15.04
C GLY A 215 -5.23 -8.16 13.63
N LYS A 216 -6.10 -7.89 12.64
CA LYS A 216 -5.75 -7.66 11.24
C LYS A 216 -5.74 -6.20 10.82
N VAL A 217 -6.08 -5.28 11.72
CA VAL A 217 -6.17 -3.86 11.38
C VAL A 217 -5.12 -3.07 12.14
N THR A 218 -4.24 -2.42 11.39
CA THR A 218 -3.22 -1.49 11.89
C THR A 218 -3.67 -0.07 11.60
N PHE A 219 -3.67 0.81 12.60
CA PHE A 219 -4.00 2.23 12.43
C PHE A 219 -2.80 3.09 12.84
N LEU A 220 -2.26 3.85 11.90
CA LEU A 220 -1.12 4.74 12.13
C LEU A 220 -1.58 6.20 12.01
N THR A 221 -1.13 7.02 12.95
CA THR A 221 -1.46 8.45 12.94
C THR A 221 -0.26 9.29 13.38
N ALA A 222 -0.19 10.52 12.87
CA ALA A 222 0.74 11.55 13.32
C ALA A 222 -0.07 12.80 13.64
N TYR A 223 0.14 13.39 14.81
CA TYR A 223 -0.69 14.47 15.33
C TYR A 223 -0.45 15.81 14.64
N ASP A 224 0.78 16.06 14.20
CA ASP A 224 1.27 17.31 13.63
C ASP A 224 1.39 17.30 12.10
N LEU A 225 1.04 16.19 11.47
CA LEU A 225 1.11 16.03 10.02
C LEU A 225 -0.27 16.04 9.39
N THR A 226 -0.35 16.61 8.20
CA THR A 226 -1.48 16.41 7.29
C THR A 226 -1.37 15.05 6.61
N SER A 227 -2.49 14.57 6.11
CA SER A 227 -2.56 13.32 5.39
C SER A 227 -1.60 13.24 4.18
N HIS A 228 -1.36 14.37 3.49
CA HIS A 228 -0.45 14.43 2.34
C HIS A 228 1.03 14.31 2.74
N GLU A 229 1.38 14.73 3.95
CA GLU A 229 2.77 14.70 4.43
C GLU A 229 3.16 13.34 5.02
N MET A 230 2.16 12.54 5.38
CA MET A 230 2.36 11.28 6.12
C MET A 230 3.31 10.33 5.42
N LEU A 231 3.14 10.11 4.10
CA LEU A 231 3.94 9.12 3.38
C LEU A 231 5.43 9.47 3.43
N ASP A 232 5.79 10.69 3.02
CA ASP A 232 7.19 11.06 2.85
C ASP A 232 7.91 11.32 4.17
N LYS A 233 7.22 11.91 5.16
CA LYS A 233 7.85 12.32 6.42
C LYS A 233 7.83 11.23 7.50
N TYR A 234 6.85 10.31 7.47
CA TYR A 234 6.60 9.44 8.60
C TYR A 234 6.42 7.95 8.26
N LEU A 235 5.58 7.62 7.25
CA LEU A 235 5.09 6.27 7.09
C LEU A 235 6.05 5.28 6.43
N ARG A 236 6.98 5.72 5.57
CA ARG A 236 7.77 4.81 4.73
C ARG A 236 8.46 3.67 5.51
N PRO A 237 9.18 3.93 6.62
CA PRO A 237 9.78 2.84 7.40
C PRO A 237 8.74 1.90 8.00
N ALA A 238 7.65 2.44 8.57
CA ALA A 238 6.58 1.66 9.17
C ALA A 238 5.84 0.81 8.13
N LEU A 239 5.61 1.34 6.91
CA LEU A 239 5.02 0.60 5.81
C LEU A 239 5.91 -0.58 5.37
N ILE A 240 7.22 -0.38 5.23
CA ILE A 240 8.15 -1.46 4.88
C ILE A 240 8.14 -2.55 5.94
N GLN A 241 8.14 -2.18 7.22
CA GLN A 241 8.07 -3.15 8.31
C GLN A 241 6.73 -3.90 8.29
N TRP A 242 5.62 -3.18 8.16
CA TRP A 242 4.29 -3.78 8.10
C TRP A 242 4.11 -4.72 6.89
N LEU A 243 4.65 -4.37 5.73
CA LEU A 243 4.60 -5.23 4.55
C LEU A 243 5.32 -6.58 4.77
N LYS A 244 6.39 -6.60 5.57
CA LYS A 244 7.09 -7.85 5.95
C LYS A 244 6.25 -8.69 6.90
N THR A 245 5.65 -8.05 7.89
CA THR A 245 4.86 -8.67 8.94
C THR A 245 3.60 -7.84 9.21
N PRO A 246 2.47 -8.11 8.54
CA PRO A 246 1.26 -7.27 8.64
C PRO A 246 0.65 -7.17 10.04
N HIS A 247 1.04 -8.05 10.97
CA HIS A 247 0.51 -8.04 12.32
C HIS A 247 1.39 -7.17 13.25
N LYS A 248 0.92 -5.95 13.55
CA LYS A 248 1.51 -5.00 14.51
C LYS A 248 2.99 -4.73 14.24
N PRO A 249 3.33 -3.84 13.29
CA PRO A 249 4.69 -3.34 13.20
C PRO A 249 5.07 -2.73 14.56
N GLU A 250 6.25 -3.06 15.06
CA GLU A 250 6.85 -2.32 16.15
C GLU A 250 7.19 -0.94 15.59
N VAL A 251 6.25 -0.01 15.70
CA VAL A 251 6.47 1.38 15.34
C VAL A 251 7.46 1.88 16.37
N LEU A 252 8.70 2.09 15.97
CA LEU A 252 9.65 2.81 16.81
C LEU A 252 8.98 4.15 17.15
N PRO A 253 8.71 4.43 18.43
CA PRO A 253 8.05 5.67 18.80
C PRO A 253 8.91 6.82 18.28
N ASP A 254 8.31 7.70 17.48
CA ASP A 254 8.88 9.00 17.25
C ASP A 254 9.03 9.65 18.64
N PRO A 255 10.24 10.04 19.07
CA PRO A 255 10.45 10.68 20.37
C PRO A 255 9.55 11.89 20.61
N LYS A 256 9.01 12.50 19.54
CA LYS A 256 8.02 13.59 19.60
C LYS A 256 6.57 13.12 19.70
N LEU A 257 6.31 11.82 19.54
CA LEU A 257 4.96 11.24 19.57
C LEU A 257 4.71 10.35 20.78
N THR A 258 5.70 10.15 21.66
CA THR A 258 5.44 9.54 22.97
C THR A 258 4.63 10.55 23.78
N PRO A 259 3.37 10.25 24.13
CA PRO A 259 2.73 11.01 25.20
C PRO A 259 3.64 10.89 26.42
N ASP A 260 3.83 11.98 27.15
CA ASP A 260 4.50 11.93 28.44
C ASP A 260 3.94 10.74 29.23
N PRO A 261 4.79 9.92 29.87
CA PRO A 261 4.30 8.78 30.63
C PRO A 261 3.27 9.31 31.63
N ILE A 262 2.06 8.74 31.56
CA ILE A 262 1.02 9.02 32.56
C ILE A 262 1.69 8.78 33.91
N PRO A 263 1.76 9.78 34.82
CA PRO A 263 2.39 9.58 36.11
C PRO A 263 1.79 8.35 36.78
N SER A 264 2.63 7.42 37.18
CA SER A 264 2.23 6.15 37.80
C SER A 264 1.63 6.28 39.20
N ASP A 265 1.51 7.48 39.69
CA ASP A 265 0.94 7.79 40.99
C ASP A 265 -0.58 7.86 40.84
N GLY A 266 -1.18 6.72 41.16
CA GLY A 266 -2.63 6.51 41.19
C GLY A 266 -3.42 7.43 42.11
N ALA A 267 -3.23 8.73 41.99
CA ALA A 267 -4.10 9.77 42.54
C ALA A 267 -5.18 10.06 41.49
N LEU A 268 -6.26 9.28 41.53
CA LEU A 268 -7.55 9.75 41.08
C LEU A 268 -7.83 11.06 41.84
N VAL A 269 -7.52 12.19 41.21
CA VAL A 269 -8.03 13.48 41.70
C VAL A 269 -9.54 13.42 41.49
N ALA A 270 -10.26 13.16 42.58
CA ALA A 270 -11.70 13.33 42.63
C ALA A 270 -12.01 14.76 42.17
N PRO A 271 -13.03 14.98 41.34
CA PRO A 271 -13.46 16.33 41.00
C PRO A 271 -13.83 17.05 42.28
N SER A 272 -13.15 18.19 42.54
CA SER A 272 -13.49 19.07 43.65
C SER A 272 -14.93 19.53 43.47
N GLN A 273 -15.79 19.14 44.41
CA GLN A 273 -17.12 19.72 44.58
C GLN A 273 -16.94 21.16 45.10
N THR A 274 -16.89 22.12 44.22
CA THR A 274 -17.20 23.52 44.52
C THR A 274 -17.60 24.21 43.23
N GLU A 275 -18.86 24.13 42.92
CA GLU A 275 -19.60 25.25 42.33
C GLU A 275 -21.08 25.06 42.66
N GLU A 276 -21.43 25.65 43.80
CA GLU A 276 -22.80 25.80 44.24
C GLU A 276 -23.54 26.77 43.32
N ALA A 277 -24.65 26.31 42.85
CA ALA A 277 -25.84 26.99 42.45
C ALA A 277 -25.86 28.53 42.34
N LEU A 278 -26.17 29.01 41.15
CA LEU A 278 -27.01 30.17 40.94
C LEU A 278 -28.11 29.81 39.93
N VAL A 279 -29.27 29.43 40.48
CA VAL A 279 -30.52 29.35 39.72
C VAL A 279 -31.12 30.75 39.80
N PRO A 280 -31.39 31.46 38.71
CA PRO A 280 -32.26 32.62 38.74
C PRO A 280 -33.72 32.16 38.74
N SER A 281 -34.42 32.52 39.80
CA SER A 281 -35.88 32.49 39.86
C SER A 281 -36.47 33.47 38.86
N VAL A 282 -37.29 32.99 37.96
CA VAL A 282 -38.17 33.82 37.13
C VAL A 282 -39.58 33.68 37.69
N LEU A 283 -40.09 34.83 38.14
CA LEU A 283 -41.51 35.11 38.26
C LEU A 283 -42.12 35.32 36.89
#